data_9c98f90833b9c55c5bfc292a7ce33d06
#
_entry.id   9c98f90833b9c55c5bfc292a7ce33d06
#
_cell.length_a   1.000
_cell.length_b   1.000
_cell.length_c   1.000
_cell.angle_alpha   90.00
_cell.angle_beta   90.00
_cell.angle_gamma   90.00
#
_symmetry.space_group_name_H-M   'P 1'
#
loop_
_entity.id
_entity.type
_entity.pdbx_description
1 polymer ?
#
loop_
_entity_poly.entity_id
_entity_poly.type
_entity_poly.pdbx_seq_one_letter_code
_entity_poly.pdbx_strand_id
1 'polypeptide(L)'
;MRLKTERAIDQEQLKIIQREETYWRKVLERLLALVRTLDSQNIAFRGTDEKLFWRNNGNFLKIVEFLALFDPVMEEQVRRATSDKSHVHYLGKDIQNELIFLLSTAVKNKIISDAQTLSIFPSFSTPHRMSVTPSK
;
A
#
# COMPACT_ATOMS: atom_id res chain seq x y z
N MET A 1 -18.25 33.06 -23.80
CA MET A 1 -17.98 33.40 -22.41
C MET A 1 -18.21 32.25 -21.48
N ARG A 2 -19.41 31.75 -21.49
CA ARG A 2 -19.76 30.64 -20.60
C ARG A 2 -18.88 29.41 -20.76
N LEU A 3 -18.57 29.06 -22.00
CA LEU A 3 -17.74 27.88 -22.28
C LEU A 3 -16.32 28.07 -21.78
N LYS A 4 -15.78 29.27 -21.84
CA LYS A 4 -14.43 29.50 -21.34
C LYS A 4 -14.37 29.37 -19.84
N THR A 5 -15.41 29.83 -19.14
CA THR A 5 -15.45 29.73 -17.69
C THR A 5 -15.55 28.24 -17.27
N GLU A 6 -16.39 27.51 -17.97
CA GLU A 6 -16.56 26.09 -17.67
C GLU A 6 -15.26 25.32 -17.91
N ARG A 7 -14.54 25.64 -18.99
CA ARG A 7 -13.25 24.99 -19.25
C ARG A 7 -12.22 25.31 -18.18
N ALA A 8 -12.20 26.55 -17.71
CA ALA A 8 -11.25 26.95 -16.68
C ALA A 8 -11.53 26.21 -15.38
N ILE A 9 -12.81 26.07 -15.01
CA ILE A 9 -13.20 25.34 -13.81
C ILE A 9 -12.85 23.87 -13.96
N ASP A 10 -13.13 23.29 -15.12
CA ASP A 10 -12.81 21.88 -15.36
C ASP A 10 -11.32 21.61 -15.28
N GLN A 11 -10.50 22.52 -15.82
CA GLN A 11 -9.06 22.36 -15.76
C GLN A 11 -8.54 22.46 -14.33
N GLU A 12 -9.10 23.37 -13.53
CA GLU A 12 -8.70 23.49 -12.14
C GLU A 12 -9.09 22.25 -11.36
N GLN A 13 -10.30 21.74 -11.58
CA GLN A 13 -10.74 20.51 -10.92
C GLN A 13 -9.89 19.34 -11.33
N LEU A 14 -9.52 19.25 -12.59
CA LEU A 14 -8.67 18.19 -13.08
C LEU A 14 -7.30 18.23 -12.40
N LYS A 15 -6.74 19.41 -12.24
CA LYS A 15 -5.46 19.56 -11.54
C LYS A 15 -5.54 19.11 -10.10
N ILE A 16 -6.64 19.45 -9.42
CA ILE A 16 -6.85 19.02 -8.03
C ILE A 16 -6.95 17.51 -7.96
N ILE A 17 -7.72 16.91 -8.86
CA ILE A 17 -7.87 15.47 -8.91
C ILE A 17 -6.52 14.80 -9.16
N GLN A 18 -5.72 15.34 -10.07
CA GLN A 18 -4.41 14.78 -10.38
C GLN A 18 -3.46 14.87 -9.19
N ARG A 19 -3.50 15.97 -8.45
CA ARG A 19 -2.69 16.11 -7.24
C ARG A 19 -3.07 15.12 -6.18
N GLU A 20 -4.38 14.93 -5.96
CA GLU A 20 -4.87 13.98 -4.99
C GLU A 20 -4.53 12.56 -5.41
N GLU A 21 -4.69 12.25 -6.68
CA GLU A 21 -4.33 10.94 -7.19
C GLU A 21 -2.85 10.65 -7.00
N THR A 22 -1.99 11.62 -7.28
CA THR A 22 -0.56 11.48 -7.08
C THR A 22 -0.22 11.29 -5.60
N TYR A 23 -0.87 12.07 -4.74
CA TYR A 23 -0.68 11.95 -3.31
C TYR A 23 -1.05 10.55 -2.81
N TRP A 24 -2.24 10.09 -3.18
CA TRP A 24 -2.71 8.77 -2.73
C TRP A 24 -1.88 7.63 -3.28
N ARG A 25 -1.37 7.78 -4.49
CA ARG A 25 -0.47 6.78 -5.05
C ARG A 25 0.79 6.67 -4.20
N LYS A 26 1.33 7.80 -3.80
CA LYS A 26 2.53 7.81 -2.95
C LYS A 26 2.25 7.22 -1.57
N VAL A 27 1.10 7.53 -0.99
CA VAL A 27 0.71 6.95 0.29
C VAL A 27 0.60 5.43 0.15
N LEU A 28 -0.09 4.96 -0.88
CA LEU A 28 -0.28 3.53 -1.08
C LEU A 28 1.04 2.80 -1.33
N GLU A 29 1.95 3.41 -2.06
CA GLU A 29 3.27 2.82 -2.27
C GLU A 29 3.96 2.55 -0.94
N ARG A 30 3.90 3.51 -0.05
CA ARG A 30 4.55 3.38 1.25
C ARG A 30 3.86 2.36 2.14
N LEU A 31 2.53 2.39 2.16
CA LEU A 31 1.78 1.44 2.97
C LEU A 31 1.92 0.01 2.46
N LEU A 32 1.95 -0.17 1.14
CA LEU A 32 2.17 -1.50 0.56
C LEU A 32 3.57 -2.01 0.87
N ALA A 33 4.57 -1.13 0.81
CA ALA A 33 5.93 -1.51 1.17
C ALA A 33 6.01 -1.93 2.63
N LEU A 34 5.31 -1.20 3.49
CA LEU A 34 5.25 -1.52 4.91
C LEU A 34 4.59 -2.87 5.15
N VAL A 35 3.44 -3.10 4.55
CA VAL A 35 2.72 -4.36 4.67
C VAL A 35 3.60 -5.51 4.19
N ARG A 36 4.27 -5.32 3.06
CA ARG A 36 5.15 -6.33 2.50
C ARG A 36 6.30 -6.66 3.46
N THR A 37 6.87 -5.64 4.07
CA THR A 37 7.96 -5.83 5.02
C THR A 37 7.52 -6.60 6.24
N LEU A 38 6.41 -6.19 6.84
CA LEU A 38 5.89 -6.89 8.02
C LEU A 38 5.54 -8.33 7.70
N ASP A 39 4.90 -8.54 6.57
CA ASP A 39 4.49 -9.88 6.16
C ASP A 39 5.70 -10.78 5.92
N SER A 40 6.71 -10.26 5.24
CA SER A 40 7.90 -11.06 4.93
C SER A 40 8.69 -11.45 6.17
N GLN A 41 8.55 -10.70 7.24
CA GLN A 41 9.25 -10.98 8.49
C GLN A 41 8.35 -11.65 9.51
N ASN A 42 7.13 -11.98 9.14
CA ASN A 42 6.15 -12.59 10.04
C ASN A 42 5.91 -11.76 11.29
N ILE A 43 5.89 -10.44 11.11
CA ILE A 43 5.66 -9.51 12.21
C ILE A 43 4.19 -9.15 12.28
N ALA A 44 3.61 -9.22 13.46
CA ALA A 44 2.21 -8.87 13.66
C ALA A 44 1.95 -7.42 13.30
N PHE A 45 0.80 -7.16 12.71
CA PHE A 45 0.42 -5.81 12.28
C PHE A 45 -0.21 -5.01 13.40
N ARG A 46 -1.12 -5.61 14.14
CA ARG A 46 -1.97 -4.90 15.09
C ARG A 46 -1.53 -5.06 16.52
N GLY A 47 -1.95 -4.09 17.34
CA GLY A 47 -1.80 -4.20 18.78
C GLY A 47 -3.18 -4.22 19.41
N THR A 48 -3.25 -3.93 20.69
CA THR A 48 -4.51 -3.86 21.42
C THR A 48 -5.24 -2.55 21.14
N ASP A 49 -4.51 -1.50 20.80
CA ASP A 49 -5.09 -0.21 20.49
C ASP A 49 -4.99 0.05 18.99
N GLU A 50 -5.94 0.79 18.45
CA GLU A 50 -5.93 1.06 17.02
C GLU A 50 -5.79 2.55 16.71
N LYS A 51 -5.21 3.30 17.62
CA LYS A 51 -5.05 4.75 17.44
C LYS A 51 -3.59 5.12 17.33
N LEU A 52 -3.32 6.11 16.48
CA LEU A 52 -1.97 6.63 16.34
C LEU A 52 -1.46 7.17 17.65
N PHE A 53 -0.18 6.98 17.88
CA PHE A 53 0.54 7.46 19.08
C PHE A 53 0.14 6.80 20.38
N TRP A 54 -0.76 5.83 20.35
CA TRP A 54 -1.06 5.05 21.54
C TRP A 54 0.01 3.99 21.74
N ARG A 55 0.18 3.60 22.99
CA ARG A 55 1.31 2.77 23.38
C ARG A 55 1.35 1.40 22.70
N ASN A 56 0.22 0.71 22.67
CA ASN A 56 0.13 -0.65 22.16
C ASN A 56 -0.66 -0.73 20.87
N ASN A 57 -0.37 0.16 19.94
CA ASN A 57 -1.13 0.21 18.70
C ASN A 57 -0.59 -0.68 17.58
N GLY A 58 0.45 -1.45 17.88
CA GLY A 58 0.93 -2.44 16.93
C GLY A 58 2.03 -1.96 16.02
N ASN A 59 2.62 -2.89 15.31
CA ASN A 59 3.80 -2.60 14.49
C ASN A 59 3.48 -1.74 13.27
N PHE A 60 2.31 -1.97 12.67
CA PHE A 60 1.93 -1.19 11.50
C PHE A 60 1.89 0.30 11.83
N LEU A 61 1.13 0.68 12.86
CA LEU A 61 1.01 2.08 13.21
C LEU A 61 2.31 2.66 13.75
N LYS A 62 3.09 1.86 14.48
CA LYS A 62 4.38 2.34 14.98
C LYS A 62 5.34 2.68 13.85
N ILE A 63 5.35 1.87 12.79
CA ILE A 63 6.22 2.16 11.67
C ILE A 63 5.68 3.34 10.86
N VAL A 64 4.36 3.49 10.76
CA VAL A 64 3.78 4.68 10.14
C VAL A 64 4.23 5.93 10.90
N GLU A 65 4.19 5.90 12.24
CA GLU A 65 4.65 7.01 13.06
C GLU A 65 6.14 7.29 12.82
N PHE A 66 6.93 6.22 12.72
CA PHE A 66 8.35 6.35 12.44
C PHE A 66 8.60 6.99 11.07
N LEU A 67 7.92 6.51 10.05
CA LEU A 67 8.07 7.07 8.70
C LEU A 67 7.66 8.53 8.66
N ALA A 68 6.66 8.90 9.42
CA ALA A 68 6.18 10.29 9.45
C ALA A 68 7.22 11.27 9.97
N LEU A 69 8.22 10.78 10.69
CA LEU A 69 9.29 11.65 11.17
C LEU A 69 10.21 12.12 10.03
N PHE A 70 10.30 11.34 8.97
CA PHE A 70 11.26 11.60 7.91
C PHE A 70 10.65 11.77 6.53
N ASP A 71 9.46 11.25 6.31
CA ASP A 71 8.82 11.24 5.01
C ASP A 71 7.65 12.21 4.97
N PRO A 72 7.74 13.28 4.15
CA PRO A 72 6.66 14.27 4.11
C PRO A 72 5.29 13.71 3.72
N VAL A 73 5.25 12.68 2.89
CA VAL A 73 3.99 12.09 2.48
C VAL A 73 3.32 11.42 3.68
N MET A 74 4.09 10.65 4.45
CA MET A 74 3.55 9.98 5.63
C MET A 74 3.25 10.97 6.75
N GLU A 75 4.02 12.04 6.85
CA GLU A 75 3.74 13.10 7.80
C GLU A 75 2.37 13.70 7.53
N GLU A 76 2.10 13.99 6.26
CA GLU A 76 0.81 14.54 5.87
C GLU A 76 -0.33 13.54 6.13
N GLN A 77 -0.09 12.26 5.87
CA GLN A 77 -1.09 11.25 6.10
C GLN A 77 -1.43 11.11 7.58
N VAL A 78 -0.42 11.14 8.44
CA VAL A 78 -0.63 11.09 9.87
C VAL A 78 -1.37 12.35 10.34
N ARG A 79 -1.01 13.51 9.80
CA ARG A 79 -1.70 14.75 10.11
C ARG A 79 -3.19 14.65 9.75
N ARG A 80 -3.49 14.13 8.58
CA ARG A 80 -4.89 13.98 8.14
C ARG A 80 -5.64 13.00 9.05
N ALA A 81 -4.98 11.93 9.44
CA ALA A 81 -5.61 10.92 10.29
C ALA A 81 -5.89 11.46 11.68
N THR A 82 -4.98 12.27 12.21
CA THR A 82 -5.16 12.80 13.57
C THR A 82 -6.07 14.02 13.62
N SER A 83 -6.25 14.71 12.49
CA SER A 83 -7.14 15.88 12.49
C SER A 83 -8.60 15.48 12.54
N ASP A 84 -8.87 14.20 12.32
CA ASP A 84 -10.23 13.66 12.43
C ASP A 84 -11.28 14.33 11.57
N LYS A 85 -10.85 15.02 10.56
CA LYS A 85 -11.80 15.64 9.63
C LYS A 85 -12.12 14.72 8.48
N SER A 86 -11.29 13.74 8.25
CA SER A 86 -11.46 12.80 7.17
C SER A 86 -11.64 11.41 7.73
N HIS A 87 -12.60 10.70 7.21
CA HIS A 87 -12.82 9.33 7.63
C HIS A 87 -11.96 8.34 6.86
N VAL A 88 -11.26 8.82 5.83
CA VAL A 88 -10.46 7.94 5.00
C VAL A 88 -8.99 8.30 5.17
N HIS A 89 -8.28 7.55 5.98
CA HIS A 89 -6.86 7.80 6.21
C HIS A 89 -5.99 6.56 5.98
N TYR A 90 -6.59 5.42 5.66
CA TYR A 90 -5.87 4.20 5.30
C TYR A 90 -4.94 3.67 6.40
N LEU A 91 -5.28 3.91 7.65
CA LEU A 91 -4.46 3.43 8.75
C LEU A 91 -5.19 2.45 9.68
N GLY A 92 -6.49 2.29 9.51
CA GLY A 92 -7.27 1.37 10.33
C GLY A 92 -7.08 -0.09 9.93
N LYS A 93 -7.60 -0.99 10.75
CA LYS A 93 -7.42 -2.43 10.51
C LYS A 93 -8.07 -2.90 9.22
N ASP A 94 -9.21 -2.32 8.85
CA ASP A 94 -9.89 -2.71 7.62
C ASP A 94 -9.05 -2.36 6.41
N ILE A 95 -8.41 -1.20 6.45
CA ILE A 95 -7.54 -0.78 5.37
C ILE A 95 -6.28 -1.64 5.34
N GLN A 96 -5.75 -2.01 6.51
CA GLN A 96 -4.62 -2.94 6.56
C GLN A 96 -4.96 -4.26 5.90
N ASN A 97 -6.15 -4.81 6.20
CA ASN A 97 -6.59 -6.05 5.58
C ASN A 97 -6.75 -5.90 4.07
N GLU A 98 -7.27 -4.75 3.62
CA GLU A 98 -7.45 -4.50 2.20
C GLU A 98 -6.11 -4.37 1.49
N LEU A 99 -5.14 -3.73 2.12
CA LEU A 99 -3.79 -3.62 1.57
C LEU A 99 -3.13 -5.00 1.46
N ILE A 100 -3.33 -5.85 2.47
CA ILE A 100 -2.82 -7.21 2.43
C ILE A 100 -3.45 -7.96 1.26
N PHE A 101 -4.76 -7.81 1.08
CA PHE A 101 -5.45 -8.46 -0.02
C PHE A 101 -4.94 -7.96 -1.36
N LEU A 102 -4.77 -6.65 -1.52
CA LEU A 102 -4.25 -6.07 -2.76
C LEU A 102 -2.84 -6.56 -3.05
N LEU A 103 -2.01 -6.61 -2.03
CA LEU A 103 -0.65 -7.10 -2.20
C LEU A 103 -0.65 -8.57 -2.61
N SER A 104 -1.48 -9.38 -1.97
CA SER A 104 -1.61 -10.80 -2.32
C SER A 104 -2.05 -10.98 -3.76
N THR A 105 -3.01 -10.17 -4.19
CA THR A 105 -3.51 -10.22 -5.55
C THR A 105 -2.42 -9.81 -6.54
N ALA A 106 -1.67 -8.77 -6.23
CA ALA A 106 -0.59 -8.31 -7.09
C ALA A 106 0.50 -9.37 -7.23
N VAL A 107 0.87 -10.00 -6.11
CA VAL A 107 1.86 -11.07 -6.13
C VAL A 107 1.35 -12.25 -6.94
N LYS A 108 0.09 -12.63 -6.73
CA LYS A 108 -0.51 -13.73 -7.46
C LYS A 108 -0.52 -13.44 -8.97
N ASN A 109 -0.89 -12.24 -9.36
CA ASN A 109 -0.90 -11.87 -10.78
C ASN A 109 0.50 -11.87 -11.35
N LYS A 110 1.47 -11.45 -10.58
CA LYS A 110 2.86 -11.48 -11.00
C LYS A 110 3.32 -12.91 -11.22
N ILE A 111 2.97 -13.81 -10.33
CA ILE A 111 3.32 -15.22 -10.45
C ILE A 111 2.69 -15.81 -11.70
N ILE A 112 1.43 -15.52 -11.95
CA ILE A 112 0.73 -16.02 -13.13
C ILE A 112 1.39 -15.48 -14.40
N SER A 113 1.71 -14.20 -14.42
CA SER A 113 2.37 -13.57 -15.56
C SER A 113 3.73 -14.20 -15.83
N ASP A 114 4.50 -14.42 -14.78
CA ASP A 114 5.82 -15.03 -14.90
C ASP A 114 5.69 -16.47 -15.37
N ALA A 115 4.71 -17.21 -14.89
CA ALA A 115 4.47 -18.57 -15.30
C ALA A 115 4.12 -18.64 -16.78
N GLN A 116 3.31 -17.71 -17.25
CA GLN A 116 2.97 -17.65 -18.67
C GLN A 116 4.19 -17.35 -19.52
N THR A 117 5.03 -16.48 -19.05
CA THR A 117 6.27 -16.18 -19.73
C THR A 117 7.19 -17.40 -19.75
N LEU A 118 7.28 -18.07 -18.61
CA LEU A 118 8.14 -19.23 -18.46
C LEU A 118 7.61 -20.45 -19.19
N SER A 119 6.36 -20.44 -19.58
CA SER A 119 5.82 -21.58 -20.34
C SER A 119 6.51 -21.72 -21.69
N ILE A 120 7.20 -20.67 -22.14
CA ILE A 120 7.99 -20.72 -23.34
C ILE A 120 9.23 -21.57 -23.08
N PHE A 121 9.64 -21.69 -21.83
CA PHE A 121 10.81 -22.46 -21.43
C PHE A 121 10.39 -23.49 -20.41
N PRO A 122 9.83 -24.58 -20.85
CA PRO A 122 9.28 -25.59 -19.92
C PRO A 122 10.29 -26.14 -18.94
N SER A 123 11.54 -26.17 -19.31
CA SER A 123 12.55 -26.69 -18.43
C SER A 123 12.75 -25.87 -17.17
N PHE A 124 12.37 -24.61 -17.23
CA PHE A 124 12.50 -23.80 -16.05
C PHE A 124 11.42 -24.08 -15.03
N SER A 125 10.25 -24.36 -15.49
CA SER A 125 9.14 -24.47 -14.58
C SER A 125 9.16 -25.73 -13.78
N THR A 126 9.81 -26.78 -14.27
CA THR A 126 9.75 -28.01 -13.59
C THR A 126 10.87 -28.24 -12.63
N PRO A 127 12.06 -28.26 -13.06
CA PRO A 127 13.14 -28.65 -12.19
C PRO A 127 13.30 -27.71 -11.03
N HIS A 128 13.05 -26.51 -11.23
CA HIS A 128 13.22 -25.56 -10.18
C HIS A 128 12.42 -25.91 -8.95
N ARG A 129 11.26 -26.39 -9.17
CA ARG A 129 10.46 -26.68 -8.07
C ARG A 129 10.88 -27.89 -7.41
N MET A 130 11.24 -28.82 -8.16
CA MET A 130 11.59 -30.09 -7.65
C MET A 130 12.78 -30.00 -6.78
N SER A 131 13.72 -29.23 -7.23
CA SER A 131 14.94 -29.17 -6.50
C SER A 131 14.75 -28.74 -5.10
N VAL A 132 13.68 -28.12 -4.87
CA VAL A 132 13.47 -27.69 -3.55
C VAL A 132 13.20 -28.79 -2.67
N THR A 133 12.65 -29.79 -3.16
CA THR A 133 12.23 -30.74 -2.29
C THR A 133 13.20 -31.57 -1.79
N PRO A 134 14.06 -31.76 -2.17
CA PRO A 134 14.87 -32.65 -1.78
C PRO A 134 15.00 -33.07 -0.64
N SER A 135 14.87 -32.81 -0.45
CA SER A 135 14.88 -33.16 0.45
C SER A 135 15.16 -34.24 0.72
N LYS A 136 15.25 -34.66 0.45
CA LYS A 136 15.47 -35.71 0.70
C LYS A 136 16.16 -35.76 1.29
#